data_d3b94a176b9cecae29ed9ed42056c18e
#
_entry.id   d3b94a176b9cecae29ed9ed42056c18e
#
_cell.length_a   1.000
_cell.length_b   1.000
_cell.length_c   1.000
_cell.angle_alpha   90.00
_cell.angle_beta   90.00
_cell.angle_gamma   90.00
#
_symmetry.space_group_name_H-M   'P 1'
#
loop_
_entity.id
_entity.type
_entity.pdbx_description
1 polymer ?
#
loop_
_entity_poly.entity_id
_entity_poly.type
_entity_poly.pdbx_seq_one_letter_code
_entity_poly.pdbx_strand_id
1 'polypeptide(L)'
;MVNRGEVWWYEEAGAKRRPYLVLTRDEAIPVLREILGVPATRTIRGIPTEVRLDESDGMPEPCCLTVDNVTPILSALCTEQITELPAARLREVCKALGAATACSLD
;
A
#
# COMPACT_ATOMS: atom_id res chain seq x y z
N MET A 1 -4.15 -9.76 -12.57
CA MET A 1 -3.50 -8.44 -12.69
C MET A 1 -3.86 -7.59 -11.48
N VAL A 2 -2.87 -6.88 -10.94
CA VAL A 2 -3.12 -6.00 -9.79
C VAL A 2 -3.74 -4.68 -10.24
N ASN A 3 -4.53 -4.08 -9.35
CA ASN A 3 -5.17 -2.79 -9.59
C ASN A 3 -4.93 -1.85 -8.40
N ARG A 4 -5.00 -0.54 -8.66
CA ARG A 4 -4.85 0.47 -7.63
C ARG A 4 -5.87 0.25 -6.51
N GLY A 5 -5.40 0.33 -5.27
CA GLY A 5 -6.25 0.17 -4.09
C GLY A 5 -6.32 -1.25 -3.55
N GLU A 6 -5.81 -2.21 -4.28
CA GLU A 6 -5.74 -3.59 -3.80
C GLU A 6 -4.55 -3.78 -2.89
N VAL A 7 -4.72 -4.60 -1.85
CA VAL A 7 -3.62 -5.02 -0.98
C VAL A 7 -3.31 -6.47 -1.29
N TRP A 8 -2.04 -6.73 -1.57
CA TRP A 8 -1.57 -8.04 -1.98
C TRP A 8 -0.43 -8.53 -1.10
N TRP A 9 -0.37 -9.84 -0.89
CA TRP A 9 0.85 -10.46 -0.37
C TRP A 9 1.94 -10.31 -1.42
N TYR A 10 3.09 -9.78 -0.98
CA TYR A 10 4.26 -9.55 -1.83
C TYR A 10 5.38 -10.48 -1.38
N GLU A 11 5.92 -11.26 -2.31
CA GLU A 11 6.90 -12.30 -1.98
C GLU A 11 8.15 -12.14 -2.83
N GLU A 12 9.23 -11.72 -2.19
CA GLU A 12 10.55 -11.65 -2.81
C GLU A 12 11.39 -12.82 -2.32
N ALA A 13 12.27 -13.33 -3.20
CA ALA A 13 13.17 -14.42 -2.85
C ALA A 13 14.07 -14.00 -1.68
N GLY A 14 14.14 -14.85 -0.66
CA GLY A 14 14.98 -14.61 0.51
C GLY A 14 14.40 -13.66 1.54
N ALA A 15 13.18 -13.15 1.32
CA ALA A 15 12.53 -12.25 2.26
C ALA A 15 11.21 -12.82 2.75
N LYS A 16 10.80 -12.42 3.94
CA LYS A 16 9.50 -12.79 4.48
C LYS A 16 8.41 -12.04 3.71
N ARG A 17 7.32 -12.75 3.35
CA ARG A 17 6.21 -12.10 2.64
C ARG A 17 5.57 -11.01 3.49
N ARG A 18 5.08 -9.99 2.84
CA ARG A 18 4.52 -8.80 3.48
C ARG A 18 3.37 -8.24 2.64
N PRO A 19 2.33 -7.68 3.27
CA PRO A 19 1.28 -7.01 2.49
C PRO A 19 1.79 -5.69 1.92
N TYR A 20 1.39 -5.40 0.67
CA TYR A 20 1.62 -4.11 0.02
C TYR A 20 0.33 -3.60 -0.60
N LEU A 21 0.08 -2.31 -0.41
CA LEU A 21 -1.00 -1.62 -1.13
C LEU A 21 -0.46 -1.18 -2.48
N VAL A 22 -1.22 -1.45 -3.53
CA VAL A 22 -0.91 -0.97 -4.88
C VAL A 22 -1.41 0.47 -5.01
N LEU A 23 -0.50 1.41 -5.25
CA LEU A 23 -0.82 2.84 -5.24
C LEU A 23 -0.78 3.47 -6.63
N THR A 24 -0.02 2.94 -7.57
CA THR A 24 0.05 3.47 -8.93
C THR A 24 -1.33 3.51 -9.58
N ARG A 25 -1.60 4.57 -10.35
CA ARG A 25 -2.86 4.69 -11.09
C ARG A 25 -3.03 3.54 -12.09
N ASP A 26 -4.27 3.11 -12.28
CA ASP A 26 -4.57 1.89 -13.06
C ASP A 26 -4.07 1.96 -14.50
N GLU A 27 -4.14 3.13 -15.15
CA GLU A 27 -3.71 3.27 -16.54
C GLU A 27 -2.23 3.01 -16.73
N ALA A 28 -1.41 3.26 -15.69
CA ALA A 28 0.04 3.11 -15.77
C ALA A 28 0.52 1.71 -15.39
N ILE A 29 -0.26 0.98 -14.61
CA ILE A 29 0.16 -0.35 -14.11
C ILE A 29 0.60 -1.28 -15.25
N PRO A 30 -0.14 -1.44 -16.35
CA PRO A 30 0.26 -2.39 -17.39
C PRO A 30 1.47 -1.95 -18.22
N VAL A 31 1.85 -0.67 -18.15
CA VAL A 31 2.96 -0.17 -18.96
C VAL A 31 4.24 0.08 -18.17
N LEU A 32 4.17 0.15 -16.84
CA LEU A 32 5.33 0.36 -16.01
C LEU A 32 5.94 -0.98 -15.58
N ARG A 33 7.26 -1.06 -15.58
CA ARG A 33 7.96 -2.25 -15.09
C ARG A 33 7.79 -2.39 -13.58
N GLU A 34 7.88 -1.26 -12.87
CA GLU A 34 7.70 -1.22 -11.43
C GLU A 34 6.57 -0.26 -11.09
N ILE A 35 5.78 -0.60 -10.08
CA ILE A 35 4.66 0.22 -9.63
C ILE A 35 4.88 0.60 -8.18
N LEU A 36 4.20 1.65 -7.72
CA LEU A 36 4.34 2.10 -6.34
C LEU A 36 3.55 1.21 -5.40
N GLY A 37 4.23 0.72 -4.37
CA GLY A 37 3.61 -0.06 -3.32
C GLY A 37 3.87 0.54 -1.96
N VAL A 38 2.91 0.41 -1.05
CA VAL A 38 3.03 0.88 0.33
C VAL A 38 3.02 -0.35 1.23
N PRO A 39 4.09 -0.62 1.98
CA PRO A 39 4.13 -1.79 2.85
C PRO A 39 3.26 -1.62 4.08
N ALA A 40 2.69 -2.73 4.55
CA ALA A 40 1.98 -2.78 5.81
C ALA A 40 2.87 -3.44 6.87
N THR A 41 2.80 -2.92 8.09
CA THR A 41 3.56 -3.45 9.23
C THR A 41 2.67 -3.56 10.45
N ARG A 42 2.99 -4.48 11.36
CA ARG A 42 2.29 -4.60 12.63
C ARG A 42 2.78 -3.59 13.67
N THR A 43 3.93 -2.96 13.42
CA THR A 43 4.48 -1.94 14.31
C THR A 43 3.80 -0.60 14.03
N ILE A 44 2.97 -0.14 14.96
CA ILE A 44 2.20 1.10 14.82
C ILE A 44 2.84 2.16 15.70
N ARG A 45 3.25 3.28 15.09
CA ARG A 45 3.91 4.39 15.80
C ARG A 45 2.96 5.55 16.10
N GLY A 46 1.81 5.63 15.41
CA GLY A 46 0.84 6.70 15.60
C GLY A 46 1.28 8.03 15.01
N ILE A 47 1.94 8.02 13.87
CA ILE A 47 2.41 9.23 13.17
C ILE A 47 1.53 9.53 11.96
N PRO A 48 1.52 10.80 11.47
CA PRO A 48 0.60 11.20 10.38
C PRO A 48 0.81 10.48 9.05
N THR A 49 1.97 9.86 8.84
CA THR A 49 2.28 9.14 7.61
C THR A 49 1.87 7.67 7.66
N GLU A 50 1.17 7.26 8.72
CA GLU A 50 0.64 5.89 8.84
C GLU A 50 -0.87 5.90 8.63
N VAL A 51 -1.39 4.86 7.98
CA VAL A 51 -2.83 4.63 7.84
C VAL A 51 -3.15 3.29 8.48
N ARG A 52 -3.93 3.31 9.57
CA ARG A 52 -4.28 2.09 10.30
C ARG A 52 -5.33 1.29 9.57
N LEU A 53 -5.11 -0.01 9.49
CA LEU A 53 -6.05 -0.97 8.92
C LEU A 53 -6.25 -2.11 9.92
N ASP A 54 -7.42 -2.74 9.85
CA ASP A 54 -7.70 -3.92 10.68
C ASP A 54 -8.59 -4.90 9.93
N GLU A 55 -9.17 -5.85 10.65
CA GLU A 55 -10.01 -6.87 10.04
C GLU A 55 -11.25 -6.30 9.35
N SER A 56 -11.73 -5.14 9.80
CA SER A 56 -12.88 -4.49 9.14
C SER A 56 -12.52 -3.96 7.75
N ASP A 57 -11.24 -3.78 7.47
CA ASP A 57 -10.73 -3.40 6.14
C ASP A 57 -10.43 -4.63 5.28
N GLY A 58 -10.59 -5.83 5.82
CA GLY A 58 -10.28 -7.07 5.13
C GLY A 58 -8.87 -7.58 5.38
N MET A 59 -8.12 -6.97 6.31
CA MET A 59 -6.78 -7.41 6.64
C MET A 59 -6.83 -8.61 7.60
N PRO A 60 -5.84 -9.50 7.56
CA PRO A 60 -5.82 -10.65 8.47
C PRO A 60 -5.60 -10.27 9.94
N GLU A 61 -5.01 -9.10 10.19
CA GLU A 61 -4.76 -8.63 11.56
C GLU A 61 -4.56 -7.12 11.56
N PRO A 62 -4.64 -6.47 12.75
CA PRO A 62 -4.37 -5.02 12.83
C PRO A 62 -2.94 -4.70 12.38
N CYS A 63 -2.83 -3.64 11.57
CA CYS A 63 -1.56 -3.22 11.01
C CYS A 63 -1.65 -1.75 10.61
N CYS A 64 -0.60 -1.21 10.02
CA CYS A 64 -0.68 0.11 9.40
C CYS A 64 0.10 0.12 8.09
N LEU A 65 -0.39 0.91 7.15
CA LEU A 65 0.34 1.22 5.93
C LEU A 65 1.39 2.27 6.28
N THR A 66 2.64 1.98 5.96
CA THR A 66 3.76 2.88 6.25
C THR A 66 4.07 3.69 5.01
N VAL A 67 3.40 4.84 4.86
CA VAL A 67 3.49 5.63 3.63
C VAL A 67 4.88 6.23 3.44
N ASP A 68 5.62 6.50 4.53
CA ASP A 68 7.02 6.93 4.42
C ASP A 68 7.90 5.91 3.66
N ASN A 69 7.48 4.66 3.63
CA ASN A 69 8.24 3.58 2.98
C ASN A 69 7.69 3.20 1.61
N VAL A 70 6.92 4.09 0.97
CA VAL A 70 6.45 3.85 -0.40
C VAL A 70 7.64 3.54 -1.28
N THR A 71 7.52 2.48 -2.09
CA THR A 71 8.65 1.95 -2.83
C THR A 71 8.18 1.31 -4.14
N PRO A 72 9.05 1.26 -5.16
CA PRO A 72 8.74 0.49 -6.36
C PRO A 72 8.65 -1.00 -6.04
N ILE A 73 7.63 -1.66 -6.60
CA ILE A 73 7.45 -3.11 -6.48
C ILE A 73 7.17 -3.69 -7.87
N LEU A 74 7.40 -4.99 -8.01
CA LEU A 74 7.12 -5.72 -9.24
C LEU A 74 5.75 -6.39 -9.12
N SER A 75 4.83 -6.08 -10.02
CA SER A 75 3.49 -6.68 -9.97
C SER A 75 3.53 -8.20 -10.04
N ALA A 76 4.54 -8.77 -10.72
CA ALA A 76 4.70 -10.22 -10.82
C ALA A 76 4.96 -10.91 -9.47
N LEU A 77 5.42 -10.16 -8.47
CA LEU A 77 5.69 -10.70 -7.13
C LEU A 77 4.51 -10.54 -6.17
N CYS A 78 3.42 -9.94 -6.63
CA CYS A 78 2.14 -9.92 -5.90
C CYS A 78 1.47 -11.27 -6.13
N THR A 79 1.40 -12.09 -5.09
CA THR A 79 1.04 -13.51 -5.23
C THR A 79 -0.41 -13.82 -4.86
N GLU A 80 -0.99 -13.09 -3.92
CA GLU A 80 -2.34 -13.35 -3.44
C GLU A 80 -2.98 -12.05 -2.98
N GLN A 81 -4.18 -11.75 -3.48
CA GLN A 81 -4.90 -10.56 -3.05
C GLN A 81 -5.48 -10.76 -1.66
N ILE A 82 -5.28 -9.77 -0.78
CA ILE A 82 -5.82 -9.79 0.57
C ILE A 82 -7.16 -9.07 0.61
N THR A 83 -7.21 -7.85 0.09
CA THR A 83 -8.42 -7.02 0.11
C THR A 83 -8.32 -5.91 -0.92
N GLU A 84 -9.39 -5.15 -1.06
CA GLU A 84 -9.41 -3.92 -1.86
C GLU A 84 -9.93 -2.81 -0.95
N LEU A 85 -9.18 -1.72 -0.84
CA LEU A 85 -9.55 -0.60 0.03
C LEU A 85 -10.55 0.32 -0.67
N PRO A 86 -11.57 0.80 0.07
CA PRO A 86 -12.52 1.75 -0.50
C PRO A 86 -11.89 3.12 -0.72
N ALA A 87 -12.57 3.96 -1.51
CA ALA A 87 -12.08 5.30 -1.85
C ALA A 87 -11.76 6.14 -0.61
N ALA A 88 -12.53 5.98 0.47
CA ALA A 88 -12.28 6.72 1.71
C ALA A 88 -10.92 6.41 2.30
N ARG A 89 -10.52 5.13 2.30
CA ARG A 89 -9.21 4.72 2.79
C ARG A 89 -8.09 5.19 1.87
N LEU A 90 -8.32 5.15 0.56
CA LEU A 90 -7.33 5.66 -0.40
C LEU A 90 -7.11 7.17 -0.23
N ARG A 91 -8.15 7.93 0.12
CA ARG A 91 -7.98 9.36 0.41
C ARG A 91 -7.10 9.57 1.64
N GLU A 92 -7.21 8.71 2.67
CA GLU A 92 -6.32 8.78 3.83
C GLU A 92 -4.88 8.49 3.44
N VAL A 93 -4.67 7.52 2.55
CA VAL A 93 -3.32 7.20 2.04
C VAL A 93 -2.75 8.37 1.26
N CYS A 94 -3.55 9.01 0.40
CA CYS A 94 -3.10 10.17 -0.37
C CYS A 94 -2.76 11.35 0.55
N LYS A 95 -3.52 11.56 1.59
CA LYS A 95 -3.23 12.59 2.59
C LYS A 95 -1.93 12.30 3.32
N ALA A 96 -1.72 11.04 3.71
CA ALA A 96 -0.48 10.62 4.37
C ALA A 96 0.71 10.77 3.42
N LEU A 97 0.54 10.48 2.13
CA LEU A 97 1.59 10.65 1.13
C LEU A 97 1.97 12.13 0.98
N GLY A 98 0.97 13.02 0.99
CA GLY A 98 1.23 14.46 0.99
C GLY A 98 2.05 14.89 2.19
N ALA A 99 1.76 14.34 3.37
CA ALA A 99 2.53 14.62 4.59
C ALA A 99 3.95 14.06 4.47
N ALA A 100 4.10 12.84 3.96
CA ALA A 100 5.41 12.19 3.84
C ALA A 100 6.33 12.92 2.86
N THR A 101 5.78 13.57 1.85
CA THR A 101 6.53 14.26 0.81
C THR A 101 6.55 15.77 0.98
N ALA A 102 5.89 16.27 2.03
CA ALA A 102 5.70 17.71 2.27
C ALA A 102 5.03 18.42 1.09
N CYS A 103 4.17 17.70 0.35
CA CYS A 103 3.42 18.28 -0.76
C CYS A 103 2.10 18.83 -0.28
N SER A 104 1.85 20.11 -0.59
CA SER A 104 0.54 20.73 -0.33
C SER A 104 -0.26 20.70 -1.62
N LEU A 105 -1.55 20.34 -1.51
CA LEU A 105 -2.46 20.30 -2.65
C LEU A 105 -3.42 21.48 -2.66
N ASP A 106 -3.12 22.52 -1.90
CA ASP A 106 -3.93 23.72 -1.80
C ASP A 106 -3.98 24.49 -3.10
#